data_31335a7268f034cfd08026b911ad27e6
#
_entry.id   31335a7268f034cfd08026b911ad27e6
#
_cell.length_a   1.000
_cell.length_b   1.000
_cell.length_c   1.000
_cell.angle_alpha   90.00
_cell.angle_beta   90.00
_cell.angle_gamma   90.00
#
_symmetry.space_group_name_H-M   'P 1'
#
loop_
_entity.id
_entity.type
_entity.pdbx_description
1 polymer ?
#
loop_
_entity_poly.entity_id
_entity_poly.type
_entity_poly.pdbx_seq_one_letter_code
_entity_poly.pdbx_strand_id
1 'polypeptide(L)'
;MKFNRVWVFDLDNTLHNATPHIFPSINTAMNAYLQTHLGLDEAGAGDLRRHYWQRYGATLIGLMRNYATDPRHFLQATHDFPTLEKIVLREPGLRLTLRRLPGRKIVFSNA
;
A
#
# COMPACT_ATOMS: atom_id res chain seq x y z
N MET A 1 -13.63 -28.60 -24.72
CA MET A 1 -12.66 -28.29 -23.66
C MET A 1 -13.20 -27.16 -22.79
N LYS A 2 -13.36 -27.38 -21.51
CA LYS A 2 -13.61 -26.30 -20.57
C LYS A 2 -12.27 -25.70 -20.20
N PHE A 3 -11.95 -24.53 -20.73
CA PHE A 3 -10.81 -23.78 -20.26
C PHE A 3 -11.13 -23.25 -18.84
N ASN A 4 -10.44 -23.71 -17.84
CA ASN A 4 -10.50 -23.14 -16.50
C ASN A 4 -9.80 -21.77 -16.54
N ARG A 5 -10.60 -20.72 -16.77
CA ARG A 5 -10.08 -19.34 -16.74
C ARG A 5 -9.72 -18.97 -15.31
N VAL A 6 -8.55 -18.34 -15.17
CA VAL A 6 -8.10 -17.73 -13.93
C VAL A 6 -7.82 -16.26 -14.21
N TRP A 7 -8.43 -15.40 -13.40
CA TRP A 7 -8.23 -13.95 -13.46
C TRP A 7 -7.34 -13.54 -12.30
N VAL A 8 -6.25 -12.86 -12.60
CA VAL A 8 -5.35 -12.31 -11.58
C VAL A 8 -5.50 -10.80 -11.61
N PHE A 9 -5.88 -10.23 -10.48
CA PHE A 9 -6.09 -8.79 -10.33
C PHE A 9 -5.03 -8.21 -9.40
N ASP A 10 -4.46 -7.08 -9.78
CA ASP A 10 -3.81 -6.19 -8.84
C ASP A 10 -4.86 -5.54 -7.93
N LEU A 11 -4.46 -5.05 -6.77
CA LEU A 11 -5.36 -4.46 -5.78
C LEU A 11 -5.36 -2.94 -5.88
N ASP A 12 -4.25 -2.32 -5.50
CA ASP A 12 -4.16 -0.86 -5.36
C ASP A 12 -4.21 -0.16 -6.73
N ASN A 13 -5.13 0.79 -6.87
CA ASN A 13 -5.45 1.49 -8.11
C ASN A 13 -5.90 0.57 -9.26
N THR A 14 -6.36 -0.63 -8.94
CA THR A 14 -6.97 -1.58 -9.87
C THR A 14 -8.39 -1.94 -9.43
N LEU A 15 -8.55 -2.53 -8.24
CA LEU A 15 -9.85 -2.87 -7.68
C LEU A 15 -10.44 -1.78 -6.81
N HIS A 16 -9.63 -0.84 -6.35
CA HIS A 16 -10.04 0.37 -5.66
C HIS A 16 -9.10 1.52 -6.01
N ASN A 17 -9.54 2.75 -5.75
CA ASN A 17 -8.71 3.93 -5.93
C ASN A 17 -8.01 4.29 -4.61
N ALA A 18 -6.72 4.00 -4.51
CA ALA A 18 -5.92 4.24 -3.32
C ALA A 18 -5.33 5.66 -3.23
N THR A 19 -5.33 6.41 -4.34
CA THR A 19 -4.65 7.71 -4.44
C THR A 19 -5.23 8.79 -3.52
N PRO A 20 -6.57 8.97 -3.36
CA PRO A 20 -7.08 10.08 -2.56
C PRO A 20 -6.91 9.92 -1.06
N HIS A 21 -6.93 8.68 -0.54
CA HIS A 21 -7.00 8.43 0.90
C HIS A 21 -5.98 7.43 1.42
N ILE A 22 -5.85 6.28 0.78
CA ILE A 22 -4.98 5.19 1.27
C ILE A 22 -3.50 5.60 1.20
N PHE A 23 -3.00 5.98 0.05
CA PHE A 23 -1.59 6.38 -0.10
C PHE A 23 -1.22 7.60 0.73
N PRO A 24 -2.02 8.68 0.79
CA PRO A 24 -1.73 9.79 1.69
C PRO A 24 -1.69 9.38 3.16
N SER A 25 -2.57 8.51 3.62
CA SER A 25 -2.57 7.99 5.00
C SER A 25 -1.28 7.21 5.30
N ILE A 26 -0.86 6.34 4.40
CA ILE A 26 0.41 5.60 4.54
C ILE A 26 1.60 6.57 4.56
N ASN A 27 1.63 7.53 3.65
CA ASN A 27 2.71 8.51 3.59
C ASN A 27 2.82 9.35 4.86
N THR A 28 1.70 9.79 5.40
CA THR A 28 1.65 10.53 6.68
C THR A 28 2.15 9.66 7.84
N ALA A 29 1.70 8.42 7.91
CA ALA A 29 2.14 7.48 8.94
C ALA A 29 3.63 7.13 8.82
N MET A 30 4.15 6.98 7.61
CA MET A 30 5.59 6.78 7.37
C MET A 30 6.40 7.98 7.82
N ASN A 31 5.98 9.21 7.50
CA ASN A 31 6.66 10.42 7.95
C ASN A 31 6.69 10.49 9.48
N ALA A 32 5.55 10.24 10.14
CA ALA A 32 5.48 10.20 11.60
C ALA A 32 6.41 9.14 12.21
N TYR A 33 6.48 7.96 11.59
CA TYR A 33 7.40 6.90 12.00
C TYR A 33 8.87 7.35 11.93
N LEU A 34 9.26 7.97 10.81
CA LEU A 34 10.63 8.47 10.62
C LEU A 34 10.98 9.60 11.59
N GLN A 35 10.03 10.49 11.87
CA GLN A 35 10.22 11.53 12.88
C GLN A 35 10.45 10.94 14.27
N THR A 36 9.62 9.97 14.66
CA THR A 36 9.68 9.34 15.99
C THR A 36 10.92 8.50 16.19
N HIS A 37 11.28 7.67 15.21
CA HIS A 37 12.32 6.65 15.37
C HIS A 37 13.70 7.07 14.86
N LEU A 38 13.78 8.05 13.95
CA LEU A 38 15.04 8.57 13.43
C LEU A 38 15.34 10.00 13.85
N GLY A 39 14.43 10.64 14.61
CA GLY A 39 14.64 12.00 15.08
C GLY A 39 14.65 13.07 13.98
N LEU A 40 14.04 12.79 12.84
CA LEU A 40 13.95 13.73 11.72
C LEU A 40 12.82 14.73 11.93
N ASP A 41 12.95 15.92 11.33
CA ASP A 41 11.81 16.83 11.20
C ASP A 41 10.87 16.35 10.06
N GLU A 42 9.74 17.04 9.89
CA GLU A 42 8.75 16.65 8.88
C GLU A 42 9.32 16.68 7.45
N ALA A 43 10.07 17.72 7.13
CA ALA A 43 10.71 17.87 5.82
C ALA A 43 11.74 16.77 5.56
N GLY A 44 12.60 16.51 6.53
CA GLY A 44 13.62 15.45 6.45
C GLY A 44 13.02 14.06 6.34
N ALA A 45 11.94 13.79 7.08
CA ALA A 45 11.22 12.53 7.00
C ALA A 45 10.59 12.30 5.60
N GLY A 46 9.95 13.32 5.06
CA GLY A 46 9.39 13.28 3.71
C GLY A 46 10.44 13.09 2.63
N ASP A 47 11.58 13.78 2.75
CA ASP A 47 12.69 13.66 1.81
C ASP A 47 13.32 12.26 1.85
N LEU A 48 13.56 11.72 3.03
CA LEU A 48 14.13 10.38 3.18
C LEU A 48 13.17 9.31 2.66
N ARG A 49 11.87 9.43 2.95
CA ARG A 49 10.84 8.52 2.44
C ARG A 49 10.84 8.47 0.92
N ARG A 50 10.81 9.63 0.26
CA ARG A 50 10.82 9.72 -1.20
C ARG A 50 12.14 9.22 -1.79
N HIS A 51 13.28 9.55 -1.19
CA HIS A 51 14.57 9.10 -1.63
C HIS A 51 14.67 7.56 -1.61
N TYR A 52 14.24 6.92 -0.54
CA TYR A 52 14.28 5.45 -0.45
C TYR A 52 13.28 4.78 -1.40
N TRP A 53 12.11 5.37 -1.58
CA TRP A 53 11.18 4.88 -2.56
C TRP A 53 11.76 4.92 -3.98
N GLN A 54 12.39 6.02 -4.35
CA GLN A 54 13.02 6.17 -5.68
C GLN A 54 14.24 5.25 -5.84
N ARG A 55 15.04 5.12 -4.80
CA ARG A 55 16.31 4.37 -4.84
C ARG A 55 16.10 2.84 -4.80
N TYR A 56 15.17 2.38 -4.00
CA TYR A 56 14.97 0.95 -3.67
C TYR A 56 13.61 0.41 -4.09
N GLY A 57 12.73 1.22 -4.58
CA GLY A 57 11.35 0.83 -4.94
C GLY A 57 10.37 0.81 -3.76
N ALA A 58 10.84 0.83 -2.53
CA ALA A 58 10.04 0.95 -1.32
C ALA A 58 10.83 1.59 -0.19
N THR A 59 10.19 2.47 0.57
CA THR A 59 10.79 3.14 1.73
C THR A 59 11.32 2.15 2.76
N LEU A 60 10.54 1.11 3.05
CA LEU A 60 10.92 0.07 4.02
C LEU A 60 12.24 -0.63 3.64
N ILE A 61 12.47 -0.91 2.38
CA ILE A 61 13.72 -1.56 1.94
C ILE A 61 14.92 -0.67 2.27
N GLY A 62 14.82 0.63 2.03
CA GLY A 62 15.86 1.58 2.41
C GLY A 62 16.10 1.63 3.92
N LEU A 63 15.03 1.62 4.71
CA LEU A 63 15.12 1.62 6.18
C LEU A 63 15.74 0.34 6.72
N MET A 64 15.40 -0.80 6.16
CA MET A 64 16.02 -2.08 6.56
C MET A 64 17.52 -2.12 6.25
N ARG A 65 17.92 -1.58 5.11
CA ARG A 65 19.34 -1.57 4.69
C ARG A 65 20.21 -0.59 5.48
N ASN A 66 19.66 0.59 5.83
CA ASN A 66 20.45 1.68 6.40
C ASN A 66 20.26 1.87 7.92
N TYR A 67 19.15 1.40 8.47
CA TYR A 67 18.79 1.61 9.89
C TYR A 67 18.40 0.32 10.62
N ALA A 68 18.53 -0.82 9.97
CA ALA A 68 18.11 -2.13 10.53
C ALA A 68 16.67 -2.12 11.09
N THR A 69 15.78 -1.39 10.45
CA THR A 69 14.38 -1.27 10.88
C THR A 69 13.69 -2.63 10.84
N ASP A 70 12.97 -2.96 11.91
CA ASP A 70 12.11 -4.15 11.94
C ASP A 70 10.91 -3.95 10.99
N PRO A 71 10.78 -4.76 9.94
CA PRO A 71 9.72 -4.59 8.96
C PRO A 71 8.32 -4.77 9.56
N ARG A 72 8.13 -5.66 10.53
CA ARG A 72 6.84 -5.87 11.18
C ARG A 72 6.41 -4.65 11.97
N HIS A 73 7.32 -4.09 12.74
CA HIS A 73 7.07 -2.87 13.52
C HIS A 73 6.71 -1.70 12.62
N PHE A 74 7.46 -1.50 11.54
CA PHE A 74 7.18 -0.45 10.55
C PHE A 74 5.81 -0.64 9.89
N LEU A 75 5.50 -1.83 9.41
CA LEU A 75 4.23 -2.12 8.73
C LEU A 75 3.03 -1.96 9.67
N GLN A 76 3.13 -2.41 10.90
CA GLN A 76 2.06 -2.20 11.89
C GLN A 76 1.82 -0.72 12.18
N ALA A 77 2.87 0.08 12.27
CA ALA A 77 2.75 1.51 12.54
C ALA A 77 2.23 2.33 11.34
N THR A 78 2.49 1.88 10.12
CA THR A 78 2.22 2.66 8.90
C THR A 78 1.00 2.19 8.11
N HIS A 79 0.51 0.98 8.35
CA HIS A 79 -0.61 0.36 7.65
C HIS A 79 -1.79 0.04 8.58
N ASP A 80 -1.92 0.79 9.65
CA ASP A 80 -3.10 0.74 10.51
C ASP A 80 -4.18 1.68 9.96
N PHE A 81 -5.32 1.10 9.59
CA PHE A 81 -6.45 1.81 9.01
C PHE A 81 -7.73 1.55 9.84
N PRO A 82 -7.91 2.22 10.98
CA PRO A 82 -9.06 1.96 11.84
C PRO A 82 -10.42 2.26 11.19
N THR A 83 -10.41 3.08 10.13
CA THR A 83 -11.61 3.44 9.36
C THR A 83 -11.52 3.04 7.89
N LEU A 84 -10.86 1.90 7.60
CA LEU A 84 -10.59 1.43 6.24
C LEU A 84 -11.83 1.43 5.35
N GLU A 85 -12.96 0.96 5.86
CA GLU A 85 -14.22 0.90 5.11
C GLU A 85 -14.71 2.26 4.61
N LYS A 86 -14.36 3.34 5.32
CA LYS A 86 -14.75 4.71 4.96
C LYS A 86 -13.84 5.35 3.92
N ILE A 87 -12.61 4.87 3.80
CA ILE A 87 -11.60 5.47 2.92
C ILE A 87 -11.30 4.65 1.67
N VAL A 88 -11.79 3.41 1.60
CA VAL A 88 -11.69 2.59 0.39
C VAL A 88 -12.69 3.08 -0.66
N LEU A 89 -12.18 3.46 -1.82
CA LEU A 89 -12.99 3.91 -2.96
C LEU A 89 -13.01 2.84 -4.04
N ARG A 90 -14.18 2.35 -4.37
CA ARG A 90 -14.41 1.36 -5.43
C ARG A 90 -15.39 1.89 -6.46
N GLU A 91 -15.26 1.41 -7.69
CA GLU A 91 -16.22 1.69 -8.74
C GLU A 91 -17.59 1.06 -8.43
N PRO A 92 -18.70 1.82 -8.58
CA PRO A 92 -20.04 1.24 -8.54
C PRO A 92 -20.15 0.15 -9.62
N GLY A 93 -20.64 -1.01 -9.29
CA GLY A 93 -20.77 -2.12 -10.23
C GLY A 93 -19.56 -3.02 -10.37
N LEU A 94 -18.43 -2.73 -9.70
CA LEU A 94 -17.27 -3.63 -9.66
C LEU A 94 -17.67 -5.07 -9.26
N ARG A 95 -18.45 -5.20 -8.20
CA ARG A 95 -18.95 -6.50 -7.72
C ARG A 95 -19.73 -7.25 -8.80
N LEU A 96 -20.61 -6.57 -9.53
CA LEU A 96 -21.39 -7.16 -10.59
C LEU A 96 -20.52 -7.60 -11.77
N THR A 97 -19.56 -6.77 -12.16
CA THR A 97 -18.59 -7.08 -13.21
C THR A 97 -17.77 -8.31 -12.85
N LEU A 98 -17.23 -8.38 -11.63
CA LEU A 98 -16.46 -9.53 -11.16
C LEU A 98 -17.30 -10.81 -11.10
N ARG A 99 -18.58 -10.72 -10.74
CA ARG A 99 -19.50 -11.88 -10.73
C ARG A 99 -19.79 -12.42 -12.13
N ARG A 100 -19.80 -11.55 -13.14
CA ARG A 100 -20.05 -11.94 -14.54
C ARG A 100 -18.84 -12.59 -15.21
N LEU A 101 -17.63 -12.40 -14.68
CA LEU A 101 -16.45 -13.05 -15.23
C LEU A 101 -16.45 -14.54 -14.87
N PRO A 102 -16.39 -15.43 -15.88
CA PRO A 102 -16.35 -16.86 -15.64
C PRO A 102 -14.97 -17.30 -15.14
N GLY A 103 -14.92 -18.23 -14.19
CA GLY A 103 -13.69 -18.82 -13.69
C GLY A 103 -13.26 -18.30 -12.32
N ARG A 104 -12.07 -18.70 -11.90
CA ARG A 104 -11.47 -18.32 -10.62
C ARG A 104 -10.94 -16.90 -10.69
N LYS A 105 -11.03 -16.22 -9.55
CA LYS A 105 -10.50 -14.85 -9.39
C LYS A 105 -9.53 -14.84 -8.22
N ILE A 106 -8.35 -14.26 -8.44
CA ILE A 106 -7.27 -14.19 -7.46
C ILE A 106 -6.79 -12.74 -7.40
N VAL A 107 -6.57 -12.23 -6.20
CA VAL A 107 -5.87 -10.96 -5.99
C VAL A 107 -4.39 -11.24 -5.76
N PHE A 108 -3.55 -10.55 -6.50
CA PHE A 108 -2.10 -10.58 -6.34
C PHE A 108 -1.60 -9.14 -6.22
N SER A 109 -1.08 -8.77 -5.06
CA SER A 109 -0.66 -7.40 -4.76
C SER A 109 0.75 -7.35 -4.21
N ASN A 110 1.48 -6.29 -4.55
CA ASN A 110 2.79 -5.96 -3.98
C ASN A 110 2.69 -5.14 -2.68
N ALA A 111 1.48 -4.90 -2.20
CA ALA A 111 1.26 -4.15 -0.96
C ALA A 111 1.73 -4.91 0.28
#